data_f8a997c63a0da6fc74aaaf238e134669
#
_entry.id   f8a997c63a0da6fc74aaaf238e134669
#
_cell.length_a   1.000
_cell.length_b   1.000
_cell.length_c   1.000
_cell.angle_alpha   90.00
_cell.angle_beta   90.00
_cell.angle_gamma   90.00
#
_symmetry.space_group_name_H-M   'P 1'
#
loop_
_entity.id
_entity.type
_entity.pdbx_description
1 polymer ?
#
loop_
_entity_poly.entity_id
_entity_poly.type
_entity_poly.pdbx_seq_one_letter_code
_entity_poly.pdbx_strand_id
1 'polypeptide(L)'
;MEFLVEFEVEVPAGTPDAEVEQHQRAESAAAAKLAAGGHLVRLWRRPLVGDGTTSIGLYRADSEAELDDLLGALPLANWLRVTVTPLEAHANDPATALR
;
A
#
# COMPACT_ATOMS: atom_id res chain seq x y z
N MET A 1 1.47 13.38 7.71
CA MET A 1 0.63 13.42 6.49
C MET A 1 0.09 12.04 6.19
N GLU A 2 -1.13 11.99 5.70
CA GLU A 2 -1.78 10.75 5.34
C GLU A 2 -1.96 10.66 3.83
N PHE A 3 -1.90 9.44 3.31
CA PHE A 3 -1.97 9.16 1.88
C PHE A 3 -2.85 7.94 1.64
N LEU A 4 -3.72 8.04 0.64
CA LEU A 4 -4.40 6.87 0.10
C LEU A 4 -3.51 6.31 -1.01
N VAL A 5 -3.16 5.04 -0.89
CA VAL A 5 -2.26 4.38 -1.83
C VAL A 5 -2.99 3.19 -2.47
N GLU A 6 -3.11 3.23 -3.78
CA GLU A 6 -3.73 2.14 -4.54
C GLU A 6 -2.63 1.34 -5.23
N PHE A 7 -2.73 0.02 -5.12
CA PHE A 7 -1.75 -0.91 -5.68
C PHE A 7 -2.42 -1.87 -6.65
N GLU A 8 -1.82 -2.03 -7.81
CA GLU A 8 -2.13 -3.12 -8.73
C GLU A 8 -0.90 -3.98 -8.88
N VAL A 9 -1.05 -5.30 -8.72
CA VAL A 9 0.06 -6.24 -8.88
C VAL A 9 0.07 -6.78 -10.31
N GLU A 10 1.18 -6.59 -10.99
CA GLU A 10 1.40 -7.14 -12.33
C GLU A 10 2.59 -8.11 -12.28
N VAL A 11 2.28 -9.40 -12.14
CA VAL A 11 3.31 -10.44 -12.15
C VAL A 11 3.77 -10.66 -13.59
N PRO A 12 5.08 -10.56 -13.89
CA PRO A 12 5.58 -10.82 -15.23
C PRO A 12 5.21 -12.22 -15.72
N ALA A 13 4.82 -12.32 -17.00
CA ALA A 13 4.51 -13.60 -17.60
C ALA A 13 5.70 -14.56 -17.51
N GLY A 14 5.44 -15.82 -17.18
CA GLY A 14 6.48 -16.84 -17.05
C GLY A 14 7.17 -16.87 -15.69
N THR A 15 6.75 -16.04 -14.73
CA THR A 15 7.30 -16.08 -13.37
C THR A 15 6.88 -17.39 -12.69
N PRO A 16 7.81 -18.19 -12.14
CA PRO A 16 7.46 -19.42 -11.45
C PRO A 16 6.59 -19.17 -10.22
N ASP A 17 5.64 -20.06 -9.94
CA ASP A 17 4.73 -19.94 -8.80
C ASP A 17 5.49 -19.83 -7.47
N ALA A 18 6.57 -20.59 -7.32
CA ALA A 18 7.39 -20.54 -6.12
C ALA A 18 7.99 -19.15 -5.88
N GLU A 19 8.40 -18.47 -6.95
CA GLU A 19 8.92 -17.10 -6.87
C GLU A 19 7.83 -16.10 -6.48
N VAL A 20 6.64 -16.24 -7.05
CA VAL A 20 5.48 -15.42 -6.68
C VAL A 20 5.16 -15.57 -5.19
N GLU A 21 5.09 -16.81 -4.70
CA GLU A 21 4.83 -17.08 -3.27
C GLU A 21 5.91 -16.50 -2.36
N GLN A 22 7.17 -16.59 -2.76
CA GLN A 22 8.28 -16.03 -2.01
C GLN A 22 8.16 -14.51 -1.89
N HIS A 23 7.84 -13.83 -2.99
CA HIS A 23 7.63 -12.38 -2.98
C HIS A 23 6.41 -11.99 -2.14
N GLN A 24 5.34 -12.77 -2.19
CA GLN A 24 4.16 -12.51 -1.37
C GLN A 24 4.43 -12.64 0.12
N ARG A 25 5.22 -13.62 0.54
CA ARG A 25 5.62 -13.77 1.94
C ARG A 25 6.50 -12.61 2.39
N ALA A 26 7.46 -12.22 1.56
CA ALA A 26 8.33 -11.09 1.85
C ALA A 26 7.52 -9.78 1.95
N GLU A 27 6.54 -9.60 1.08
CA GLU A 27 5.65 -8.45 1.09
C GLU A 27 4.81 -8.40 2.37
N SER A 28 4.27 -9.53 2.81
CA SER A 28 3.51 -9.63 4.07
C SER A 28 4.36 -9.24 5.28
N ALA A 29 5.62 -9.68 5.30
CA ALA A 29 6.55 -9.31 6.36
C ALA A 29 6.88 -7.81 6.32
N ALA A 30 7.07 -7.25 5.13
CA ALA A 30 7.33 -5.83 4.96
C ALA A 30 6.14 -4.97 5.38
N ALA A 31 4.91 -5.40 5.04
CA ALA A 31 3.67 -4.73 5.45
C ALA A 31 3.53 -4.72 6.98
N ALA A 32 3.81 -5.84 7.63
CA ALA A 32 3.78 -5.93 9.10
C ALA A 32 4.78 -4.96 9.73
N LYS A 33 5.96 -4.83 9.14
CA LYS A 33 7.00 -3.91 9.61
C LYS A 33 6.57 -2.44 9.45
N LEU A 34 5.96 -2.10 8.32
CA LEU A 34 5.42 -0.75 8.10
C LEU A 34 4.29 -0.44 9.08
N ALA A 35 3.44 -1.41 9.39
CA ALA A 35 2.38 -1.25 10.38
C ALA A 35 2.96 -1.03 11.78
N ALA A 36 3.96 -1.80 12.16
CA ALA A 36 4.64 -1.66 13.45
C ALA A 36 5.33 -0.29 13.58
N GLY A 37 5.84 0.25 12.50
CA GLY A 37 6.45 1.58 12.45
C GLY A 37 5.47 2.74 12.35
N GLY A 38 4.17 2.47 12.28
CA GLY A 38 3.12 3.50 12.19
C GLY A 38 2.90 4.06 10.80
N HIS A 39 3.54 3.49 9.77
CA HIS A 39 3.40 3.96 8.40
C HIS A 39 2.19 3.36 7.69
N LEU A 40 1.90 2.08 7.90
CA LEU A 40 0.71 1.43 7.36
C LEU A 40 -0.38 1.41 8.44
N VAL A 41 -1.44 2.18 8.23
CA VAL A 41 -2.53 2.35 9.20
C VAL A 41 -3.67 1.36 8.91
N ARG A 42 -4.09 1.24 7.67
CA ARG A 42 -5.14 0.33 7.23
C ARG A 42 -4.81 -0.19 5.84
N LEU A 43 -5.28 -1.40 5.55
CA LEU A 43 -5.12 -2.00 4.23
C LEU A 43 -6.39 -2.78 3.87
N TRP A 44 -6.92 -2.53 2.69
CA TRP A 44 -8.11 -3.19 2.17
C TRP A 44 -7.81 -3.88 0.86
N ARG A 45 -8.50 -4.98 0.62
CA ARG A 45 -8.57 -5.57 -0.70
C ARG A 45 -9.80 -5.01 -1.41
N ARG A 46 -9.62 -4.52 -2.62
CA ARG A 46 -10.73 -4.09 -3.44
C ARG A 46 -11.29 -5.32 -4.18
N PRO A 47 -12.58 -5.70 -3.96
CA PRO A 47 -13.16 -6.78 -4.74
C PRO A 47 -13.28 -6.34 -6.20
N LEU A 48 -12.68 -7.11 -7.10
CA LEU A 48 -12.76 -6.87 -8.53
C LEU A 48 -13.54 -7.98 -9.20
N VAL A 49 -14.19 -7.63 -10.30
CA VAL A 49 -14.74 -8.61 -11.23
C VAL A 49 -13.62 -9.01 -12.17
N GLY A 50 -13.13 -10.26 -12.08
CA GLY A 50 -12.04 -10.76 -12.89
C GLY A 50 -10.79 -11.13 -12.07
N ASP A 51 -9.66 -11.32 -12.75
CA ASP A 51 -8.42 -11.86 -12.19
C ASP A 51 -7.52 -10.81 -11.51
N GLY A 52 -7.93 -9.55 -11.51
CA GLY A 52 -7.11 -8.48 -10.95
C GLY A 52 -7.09 -8.48 -9.43
N THR A 53 -5.93 -8.18 -8.85
CA THR A 53 -5.78 -7.94 -7.43
C THR A 53 -5.43 -6.48 -7.21
N THR A 54 -6.33 -5.74 -6.56
CA THR A 54 -6.11 -4.34 -6.21
C THR A 54 -6.24 -4.19 -4.70
N SER A 55 -5.27 -3.51 -4.10
CA SER A 55 -5.28 -3.18 -2.69
C SER A 55 -5.29 -1.67 -2.51
N ILE A 56 -5.93 -1.21 -1.44
CA ILE A 56 -5.97 0.20 -1.07
C ILE A 56 -5.46 0.31 0.35
N GLY A 57 -4.44 1.13 0.56
CA GLY A 57 -3.85 1.35 1.87
C GLY A 57 -3.98 2.79 2.34
N LEU A 58 -4.17 2.97 3.64
CA LEU A 58 -4.00 4.25 4.30
C LEU A 58 -2.62 4.27 4.92
N TYR A 59 -1.76 5.15 4.42
CA TYR A 59 -0.38 5.29 4.85
C TYR A 59 -0.15 6.63 5.54
N ARG A 60 0.83 6.64 6.43
CA ARG A 60 1.27 7.85 7.12
C ARG A 60 2.77 8.01 6.97
N ALA A 61 3.20 9.21 6.58
CA ALA A 61 4.60 9.57 6.45
C ALA A 61 4.76 11.08 6.69
N ASP A 62 5.98 11.54 6.93
CA ASP A 62 6.24 12.96 7.16
C ASP A 62 6.17 13.76 5.85
N SER A 63 6.41 13.09 4.74
CA SER A 63 6.37 13.71 3.41
C SER A 63 6.05 12.66 2.34
N GLU A 64 5.66 13.12 1.16
CA GLU A 64 5.47 12.24 0.01
C GLU A 64 6.78 11.57 -0.42
N ALA A 65 7.91 12.28 -0.30
CA ALA A 65 9.22 11.72 -0.60
C ALA A 65 9.57 10.56 0.33
N GLU A 66 9.28 10.67 1.62
CA GLU A 66 9.46 9.55 2.57
C GLU A 66 8.56 8.38 2.19
N LEU A 67 7.30 8.63 1.84
CA LEU A 67 6.39 7.58 1.41
C LEU A 67 6.92 6.86 0.17
N ASP A 68 7.40 7.61 -0.83
CA ASP A 68 7.96 7.03 -2.05
C ASP A 68 9.14 6.12 -1.74
N ASP A 69 10.01 6.51 -0.81
CA ASP A 69 11.14 5.68 -0.38
C ASP A 69 10.66 4.39 0.31
N LEU A 70 9.65 4.49 1.17
CA LEU A 70 9.07 3.32 1.84
C LEU A 70 8.44 2.35 0.86
N LEU A 71 7.67 2.86 -0.11
CA LEU A 71 7.00 2.03 -1.11
C LEU A 71 7.99 1.42 -2.11
N GLY A 72 9.04 2.17 -2.47
CA GLY A 72 10.08 1.70 -3.38
C GLY A 72 10.93 0.58 -2.79
N ALA A 73 10.96 0.45 -1.47
CA ALA A 73 11.69 -0.62 -0.77
C ALA A 73 10.87 -1.90 -0.58
N LEU A 74 9.59 -1.90 -0.98
CA LEU A 74 8.76 -3.09 -0.86
C LEU A 74 9.24 -4.23 -1.77
N PRO A 75 9.19 -5.50 -1.32
CA PRO A 75 9.63 -6.64 -2.14
C PRO A 75 8.92 -6.76 -3.49
N LEU A 76 7.66 -6.36 -3.58
CA LEU A 76 6.90 -6.38 -4.83
C LEU A 76 6.99 -5.07 -5.64
N ALA A 77 7.85 -4.12 -5.25
CA ALA A 77 7.87 -2.78 -5.86
C ALA A 77 7.94 -2.81 -7.39
N ASN A 78 8.73 -3.72 -7.97
CA ASN A 78 8.87 -3.85 -9.42
C ASN A 78 7.63 -4.44 -10.12
N TRP A 79 6.74 -5.07 -9.36
CA TRP A 79 5.51 -5.66 -9.86
C TRP A 79 4.28 -4.81 -9.56
N LEU A 80 4.47 -3.70 -8.85
CA LEU A 80 3.37 -2.84 -8.42
C LEU A 80 3.22 -1.64 -9.35
N ARG A 81 1.97 -1.39 -9.73
CA ARG A 81 1.56 -0.10 -10.22
C ARG A 81 0.93 0.63 -9.05
N VAL A 82 1.47 1.78 -8.69
CA VAL A 82 1.11 2.52 -7.48
C VAL A 82 0.53 3.87 -7.83
N THR A 83 -0.61 4.20 -7.22
CA THR A 83 -1.22 5.53 -7.29
C THR A 83 -1.31 6.10 -5.89
N VAL A 84 -0.71 7.26 -5.67
CA VAL A 84 -0.67 7.94 -4.37
C VAL A 84 -1.55 9.18 -4.42
N THR A 85 -2.47 9.28 -3.45
CA THR A 85 -3.33 10.45 -3.27
C THR A 85 -3.09 11.04 -1.90
N PRO A 86 -2.54 12.26 -1.80
CA PRO A 86 -2.41 12.95 -0.51
C PRO A 86 -3.78 13.24 0.08
N LEU A 87 -3.91 13.12 1.38
CA LEU A 87 -5.15 13.33 2.09
C LEU A 87 -5.01 14.48 3.10
N GLU A 88 -6.05 15.28 3.18
CA GLU A 88 -6.19 16.32 4.20
C GLU A 88 -7.53 16.14 4.90
N ALA A 89 -7.56 16.44 6.20
CA ALA A 89 -8.81 16.39 6.94
C ALA A 89 -9.77 17.45 6.40
N HIS A 90 -11.01 17.04 6.13
CA HIS A 90 -12.07 17.96 5.75
C HIS A 90 -12.67 18.61 7.00
N ALA A 91 -13.17 19.84 6.89
CA ALA A 91 -13.79 20.54 8.01
C ALA A 91 -14.96 19.75 8.64
N ASN A 92 -15.64 18.92 7.84
CA ASN A 92 -16.75 18.08 8.29
C ASN A 92 -16.32 16.66 8.68
N ASP A 93 -15.02 16.40 8.78
CA ASP A 93 -14.53 15.11 9.25
C ASP A 93 -14.99 14.90 10.70
N PRO A 94 -15.71 13.80 11.01
CA PRO A 94 -16.14 13.51 12.39
C PRO A 94 -14.99 13.50 13.39
N ALA A 95 -13.80 13.06 13.00
CA ALA A 95 -12.64 13.07 13.87
C ALA A 95 -12.20 14.50 14.23
N THR A 96 -12.37 15.46 13.33
CA THR A 96 -12.09 16.87 13.59
C THR A 96 -13.12 17.47 14.57
N ALA A 97 -14.38 17.06 14.46
CA ALA A 97 -15.47 17.56 15.30
C ALA A 97 -15.38 17.09 16.75
N LEU A 98 -14.59 16.05 17.04
CA LEU A 98 -14.42 15.49 18.39
C LEU A 98 -13.36 16.21 19.22
N ARG A 99 -12.75 17.26 18.70
CA ARG A 99 -11.72 18.05 19.40
C ARG A 99 -12.31 19.12 20.27
#